data_18b89874c50b86ac55263b4f4cc60d03
#
_entry.id   18b89874c50b86ac55263b4f4cc60d03
#
_cell.length_a   1.000
_cell.length_b   1.000
_cell.length_c   1.000
_cell.angle_alpha   90.00
_cell.angle_beta   90.00
_cell.angle_gamma   90.00
#
_symmetry.space_group_name_H-M   'P 1'
#
loop_
_entity.id
_entity.type
_entity.pdbx_description
1 polymer ?
#
loop_
_entity_poly.entity_id
_entity_poly.type
_entity_poly.pdbx_seq_one_letter_code
_entity_poly.pdbx_strand_id
1 'polypeptide(L)'
;MNNAMELIRYSDIILSCFIPGQMLTESRIASHALVFVRSGVMEAKSAGRKFTVPAGGFVVLKRDHAVRIRKQSDGARPYSAVSILLQRNFLRDSFRTLNPKNFPRAAKRFEEAVIPLRSEPALESLFASLLPYTDARVKPLPEWIELKEREALLCLLTISPRFYPTLFDFSSPWKIDLLAFMEANFREDLTLEEFASYTGRSLATFKRDFAKISPLTPEKWLLEKRLD
;
A
#
# COMPACT_ATOMS: atom_id res chain seq x y z
N MET A 1 5.10 7.92 29.26
CA MET A 1 5.17 6.83 28.28
C MET A 1 4.84 7.42 26.93
N ASN A 2 5.81 7.39 26.01
CA ASN A 2 5.66 8.01 24.68
C ASN A 2 4.57 7.28 23.88
N ASN A 3 3.50 7.97 23.57
CA ASN A 3 2.36 7.48 22.78
C ASN A 3 2.66 7.56 21.26
N ALA A 4 3.89 7.29 20.85
CA ALA A 4 4.29 7.41 19.46
C ALA A 4 3.91 6.15 18.68
N MET A 5 3.40 6.34 17.47
CA MET A 5 3.26 5.30 16.47
C MET A 5 4.66 4.80 16.11
N GLU A 6 4.90 3.50 16.25
CA GLU A 6 6.11 2.89 15.72
C GLU A 6 5.81 2.36 14.32
N LEU A 7 6.52 2.88 13.33
CA LEU A 7 6.43 2.45 11.93
C LEU A 7 7.80 1.94 11.50
N ILE A 8 7.87 0.65 11.20
CA ILE A 8 9.05 0.04 10.61
C ILE A 8 8.73 -0.19 9.13
N ARG A 9 9.56 0.31 8.26
CA ARG A 9 9.40 0.15 6.80
C ARG A 9 10.67 -0.41 6.18
N TYR A 10 10.50 -1.43 5.38
CA TYR A 10 11.54 -2.01 4.54
C TYR A 10 11.06 -1.99 3.09
N SER A 11 11.49 -0.99 2.30
CA SER A 11 10.99 -0.76 0.94
C SER A 11 9.45 -0.75 0.89
N ASP A 12 8.85 -1.74 0.29
CA ASP A 12 7.40 -1.89 0.09
C ASP A 12 6.70 -2.75 1.16
N ILE A 13 7.43 -3.16 2.22
CA ILE A 13 6.85 -3.82 3.39
C ILE A 13 6.79 -2.84 4.56
N ILE A 14 5.57 -2.64 5.06
CA ILE A 14 5.29 -1.75 6.18
C ILE A 14 4.82 -2.57 7.37
N LEU A 15 5.55 -2.46 8.47
CA LEU A 15 5.23 -3.05 9.75
C LEU A 15 4.76 -1.92 10.67
N SER A 16 3.48 -1.89 10.97
CA SER A 16 2.89 -0.83 11.79
C SER A 16 2.47 -1.36 13.16
N CYS A 17 2.89 -0.68 14.21
CA CYS A 17 2.44 -0.93 15.58
C CYS A 17 1.86 0.36 16.17
N PHE A 18 0.71 0.26 16.80
CA PHE A 18 0.05 1.36 17.49
C PHE A 18 -0.01 1.12 18.97
N ILE A 19 0.36 2.12 19.72
CA ILE A 19 0.13 2.22 21.16
C ILE A 19 -1.22 2.93 21.37
N PRO A 20 -1.93 2.67 22.47
CA PRO A 20 -3.37 2.77 22.61
C PRO A 20 -3.95 4.10 22.13
N GLY A 21 -4.92 4.01 21.27
CA GLY A 21 -5.64 5.12 20.70
C GLY A 21 -6.34 4.71 19.42
N GLN A 22 -7.01 5.66 18.84
CA GLN A 22 -7.70 5.51 17.58
C GLN A 22 -7.03 6.39 16.54
N MET A 23 -6.60 5.80 15.41
CA MET A 23 -6.12 6.56 14.27
C MET A 23 -7.13 6.51 13.13
N LEU A 24 -7.49 7.66 12.62
CA LEU A 24 -8.31 7.80 11.43
C LEU A 24 -7.44 8.37 10.31
N THR A 25 -7.38 7.66 9.21
CA THR A 25 -6.71 8.12 7.99
C THR A 25 -7.72 8.11 6.85
N GLU A 26 -7.85 9.21 6.15
CA GLU A 26 -8.60 9.28 4.91
C GLU A 26 -7.63 9.64 3.80
N SER A 27 -7.39 8.71 2.90
CA SER A 27 -6.46 8.92 1.81
C SER A 27 -6.86 8.11 0.58
N ARG A 28 -6.38 8.57 -0.56
CA ARG A 28 -6.41 7.75 -1.78
C ARG A 28 -5.28 6.74 -1.70
N ILE A 29 -5.60 5.47 -1.92
CA ILE A 29 -4.62 4.39 -1.89
C ILE A 29 -3.70 4.51 -3.10
N ALA A 30 -2.41 4.74 -2.86
CA ALA A 30 -1.43 4.97 -3.92
C ALA A 30 -1.01 3.69 -4.65
N SER A 31 -0.86 2.59 -3.92
CA SER A 31 -0.49 1.28 -4.44
C SER A 31 -1.46 0.22 -3.94
N HIS A 32 -1.61 -0.90 -4.66
CA HIS A 32 -2.31 -2.03 -4.07
C HIS A 32 -1.57 -2.46 -2.81
N ALA A 33 -2.32 -2.73 -1.74
CA ALA A 33 -1.73 -3.18 -0.48
C ALA A 33 -2.41 -4.46 -0.02
N LEU A 34 -1.63 -5.50 0.22
CA LEU A 34 -2.06 -6.69 0.93
C LEU A 34 -1.75 -6.50 2.41
N VAL A 35 -2.78 -6.49 3.24
CA VAL A 35 -2.70 -6.17 4.67
C VAL A 35 -3.12 -7.36 5.51
N PHE A 36 -2.32 -7.68 6.52
CA PHE A 36 -2.61 -8.61 7.60
C PHE A 36 -2.73 -7.86 8.93
N VAL A 37 -3.86 -7.96 9.59
CA VAL A 37 -4.09 -7.37 10.92
C VAL A 37 -3.62 -8.36 11.98
N ARG A 38 -2.55 -8.04 12.71
CA ARG A 38 -1.98 -8.91 13.75
C ARG A 38 -2.73 -8.80 15.08
N SER A 39 -3.11 -7.58 15.44
CA SER A 39 -3.85 -7.28 16.68
C SER A 39 -4.70 -6.03 16.50
N GLY A 40 -5.73 -5.91 17.31
CA GLY A 40 -6.71 -4.84 17.18
C GLY A 40 -7.66 -5.06 16.00
N VAL A 41 -8.26 -3.96 15.54
CA VAL A 41 -9.27 -3.99 14.48
C VAL A 41 -8.99 -2.88 13.47
N MET A 42 -9.10 -3.19 12.19
CA MET A 42 -9.12 -2.22 11.11
C MET A 42 -10.54 -2.08 10.55
N GLU A 43 -11.07 -0.88 10.57
CA GLU A 43 -12.29 -0.54 9.85
C GLU A 43 -11.91 0.24 8.59
N ALA A 44 -12.49 -0.13 7.46
CA ALA A 44 -12.31 0.58 6.20
C ALA A 44 -13.67 0.96 5.62
N LYS A 45 -13.81 2.22 5.17
CA LYS A 45 -15.02 2.70 4.48
C LYS A 45 -14.66 3.19 3.09
N SER A 46 -15.38 2.74 2.09
CA SER A 46 -15.26 3.21 0.70
C SER A 46 -16.59 3.10 -0.01
N ALA A 47 -16.96 4.10 -0.80
CA ALA A 47 -18.20 4.15 -1.57
C ALA A 47 -19.44 3.78 -0.74
N GLY A 48 -19.57 4.32 0.48
CA GLY A 48 -20.69 4.06 1.40
C GLY A 48 -20.68 2.70 2.11
N ARG A 49 -19.80 1.77 1.74
CA ARG A 49 -19.68 0.45 2.37
C ARG A 49 -18.65 0.47 3.49
N LYS A 50 -18.95 -0.22 4.57
CA LYS A 50 -18.05 -0.41 5.72
C LYS A 50 -17.58 -1.87 5.76
N PHE A 51 -16.27 -2.04 6.00
CA PHE A 51 -15.60 -3.34 6.16
C PHE A 51 -14.90 -3.33 7.50
N THR A 52 -14.98 -4.43 8.23
CA THR A 52 -14.27 -4.62 9.50
C THR A 52 -13.36 -5.82 9.35
N VAL A 53 -12.07 -5.60 9.62
CA VAL A 53 -11.02 -6.63 9.55
C VAL A 53 -10.47 -6.80 10.97
N PRO A 54 -10.83 -7.90 11.66
CA PRO A 54 -10.33 -8.19 13.00
C PRO A 54 -8.90 -8.72 12.95
N ALA A 55 -8.30 -8.90 14.12
CA ALA A 55 -7.04 -9.61 14.27
C ALA A 55 -7.12 -11.00 13.60
N GLY A 56 -6.05 -11.39 12.90
CA GLY A 56 -5.99 -12.59 12.06
C GLY A 56 -6.57 -12.40 10.65
N GLY A 57 -7.19 -11.25 10.36
CA GLY A 57 -7.82 -10.98 9.08
C GLY A 57 -6.87 -10.46 8.01
N PHE A 58 -7.17 -10.79 6.75
CA PHE A 58 -6.46 -10.34 5.57
C PHE A 58 -7.36 -9.48 4.69
N VAL A 59 -6.79 -8.45 4.07
CA VAL A 59 -7.53 -7.59 3.16
C VAL A 59 -6.61 -7.02 2.09
N VAL A 60 -7.14 -6.88 0.88
CA VAL A 60 -6.50 -6.10 -0.17
C VAL A 60 -7.15 -4.72 -0.25
N LEU A 61 -6.35 -3.68 -0.18
CA LEU A 61 -6.74 -2.32 -0.50
C LEU A 61 -6.34 -2.03 -1.95
N LYS A 62 -7.33 -1.70 -2.77
CA LYS A 62 -7.11 -1.46 -4.19
C LYS A 62 -6.62 -0.03 -4.41
N ARG A 63 -5.59 0.14 -5.21
CA ARG A 63 -5.06 1.47 -5.57
C ARG A 63 -6.12 2.33 -6.26
N ASP A 64 -5.88 3.62 -6.31
CA ASP A 64 -6.67 4.64 -7.00
C ASP A 64 -8.09 4.87 -6.43
N HIS A 65 -8.38 4.35 -5.24
CA HIS A 65 -9.64 4.52 -4.55
C HIS A 65 -9.46 5.30 -3.25
N ALA A 66 -10.42 6.19 -2.96
CA ALA A 66 -10.51 6.84 -1.66
C ALA A 66 -11.03 5.84 -0.63
N VAL A 67 -10.27 5.65 0.44
CA VAL A 67 -10.62 4.76 1.55
C VAL A 67 -10.38 5.49 2.86
N ARG A 68 -11.39 5.53 3.72
CA ARG A 68 -11.25 5.99 5.10
C ARG A 68 -10.94 4.80 5.98
N ILE A 69 -9.77 4.80 6.60
CA ILE A 69 -9.28 3.70 7.44
C ILE A 69 -9.23 4.16 8.88
N ARG A 70 -9.87 3.40 9.77
CA ARG A 70 -9.79 3.54 11.21
C ARG A 70 -9.07 2.32 11.77
N LYS A 71 -8.03 2.57 12.54
CA LYS A 71 -7.24 1.55 13.24
C LYS A 71 -7.44 1.75 14.73
N GLN A 72 -7.77 0.69 15.44
CA GLN A 72 -8.08 0.75 16.87
C GLN A 72 -7.60 -0.49 17.60
N SER A 73 -7.21 -0.31 18.88
CA SER A 73 -6.93 -1.39 19.81
C SER A 73 -8.18 -2.26 20.03
N ASP A 74 -7.99 -3.52 20.36
CA ASP A 74 -9.06 -4.42 20.82
C ASP A 74 -9.32 -4.32 22.35
N GLY A 75 -8.69 -3.33 23.00
CA GLY A 75 -8.75 -3.12 24.45
C GLY A 75 -7.62 -3.82 25.21
N ALA A 76 -7.12 -4.95 24.72
CA ALA A 76 -6.06 -5.71 25.35
C ALA A 76 -4.68 -5.46 24.70
N ARG A 77 -4.66 -5.26 23.39
CA ARG A 77 -3.43 -5.09 22.60
C ARG A 77 -3.55 -3.90 21.65
N PRO A 78 -2.46 -3.15 21.43
CA PRO A 78 -2.45 -2.10 20.44
C PRO A 78 -2.73 -2.66 19.04
N TYR A 79 -3.23 -1.81 18.14
CA TYR A 79 -3.36 -2.20 16.75
C TYR A 79 -1.97 -2.47 16.15
N SER A 80 -1.84 -3.59 15.46
CA SER A 80 -0.64 -3.93 14.72
C SER A 80 -1.01 -4.61 13.41
N ALA A 81 -0.33 -4.24 12.34
CA ALA A 81 -0.53 -4.83 11.02
C ALA A 81 0.77 -4.91 10.23
N VAL A 82 0.81 -5.84 9.29
CA VAL A 82 1.84 -5.94 8.26
C VAL A 82 1.19 -5.67 6.93
N SER A 83 1.78 -4.80 6.13
CA SER A 83 1.30 -4.45 4.80
C SER A 83 2.40 -4.68 3.76
N ILE A 84 2.08 -5.35 2.68
CA ILE A 84 2.94 -5.51 1.50
C ILE A 84 2.34 -4.64 0.40
N LEU A 85 3.10 -3.66 -0.07
CA LEU A 85 2.70 -2.77 -1.15
C LEU A 85 3.10 -3.37 -2.49
N LEU A 86 2.14 -3.51 -3.40
CA LEU A 86 2.40 -3.97 -4.75
C LEU A 86 2.45 -2.74 -5.68
N GLN A 87 3.66 -2.24 -5.85
CA GLN A 87 3.94 -1.05 -6.65
C GLN A 87 3.66 -1.28 -8.14
N ARG A 88 3.31 -0.20 -8.84
CA ARG A 88 2.97 -0.28 -10.26
C ARG A 88 4.12 -0.79 -11.13
N ASN A 89 5.35 -0.37 -10.84
CA ASN A 89 6.53 -0.82 -11.59
C ASN A 89 6.78 -2.31 -11.35
N PHE A 90 6.76 -2.75 -10.09
CA PHE A 90 6.83 -4.17 -9.75
C PHE A 90 5.77 -5.01 -10.48
N LEU A 91 4.52 -4.54 -10.50
CA LEU A 91 3.43 -5.24 -11.20
C LEU A 91 3.65 -5.28 -12.72
N ARG A 92 4.16 -4.20 -13.34
CA ARG A 92 4.49 -4.19 -14.77
C ARG A 92 5.58 -5.19 -15.13
N ASP A 93 6.63 -5.23 -14.33
CA ASP A 93 7.76 -6.14 -14.57
C ASP A 93 7.34 -7.59 -14.30
N SER A 94 6.55 -7.82 -13.27
CA SER A 94 5.93 -9.13 -13.00
C SER A 94 5.02 -9.57 -14.15
N PHE A 95 4.19 -8.66 -14.70
CA PHE A 95 3.30 -8.97 -15.83
C PHE A 95 4.08 -9.46 -17.06
N ARG A 96 5.25 -8.87 -17.33
CA ARG A 96 6.11 -9.28 -18.47
C ARG A 96 6.72 -10.67 -18.32
N THR A 97 6.91 -11.11 -17.06
CA THR A 97 7.54 -12.41 -16.75
C THR A 97 6.53 -13.53 -16.53
N LEU A 98 5.26 -13.20 -16.27
CA LEU A 98 4.20 -14.19 -16.11
C LEU A 98 3.83 -14.83 -17.44
N ASN A 99 3.51 -16.13 -17.41
CA ASN A 99 3.07 -16.85 -18.60
C ASN A 99 1.67 -16.35 -19.02
N PRO A 100 1.50 -15.79 -20.24
CA PRO A 100 0.21 -15.29 -20.72
C PRO A 100 -0.89 -16.36 -20.76
N LYS A 101 -0.55 -17.63 -20.84
CA LYS A 101 -1.51 -18.74 -20.83
C LYS A 101 -2.26 -18.85 -19.49
N ASN A 102 -1.68 -18.33 -18.42
CA ASN A 102 -2.29 -18.34 -17.09
C ASN A 102 -3.29 -17.20 -16.87
N PHE A 103 -3.43 -16.28 -17.84
CA PHE A 103 -4.36 -15.16 -17.73
C PHE A 103 -5.79 -15.61 -18.01
N PRO A 104 -6.71 -15.49 -17.05
CA PRO A 104 -8.10 -15.90 -17.22
C PRO A 104 -8.83 -14.92 -18.15
N ARG A 105 -9.22 -15.38 -19.34
CA ARG A 105 -9.83 -14.53 -20.38
C ARG A 105 -11.19 -13.94 -19.98
N ALA A 106 -11.92 -14.60 -19.09
CA ALA A 106 -13.29 -14.23 -18.69
C ALA A 106 -13.39 -13.59 -17.30
N ALA A 107 -12.26 -13.44 -16.58
CA ALA A 107 -12.30 -12.89 -15.22
C ALA A 107 -12.59 -11.38 -15.25
N LYS A 108 -13.59 -10.96 -14.47
CA LYS A 108 -13.88 -9.54 -14.25
C LYS A 108 -13.09 -9.04 -13.05
N ARG A 109 -12.54 -7.82 -13.13
CA ARG A 109 -11.85 -7.18 -12.02
C ARG A 109 -12.76 -7.00 -10.80
N PHE A 110 -12.17 -6.85 -9.63
CA PHE A 110 -12.89 -6.39 -8.45
C PHE A 110 -13.29 -4.92 -8.62
N GLU A 111 -14.56 -4.62 -8.37
CA GLU A 111 -15.05 -3.22 -8.36
C GLU A 111 -14.80 -2.57 -7.00
N GLU A 112 -14.82 -3.35 -5.93
CA GLU A 112 -14.61 -2.90 -4.57
C GLU A 112 -13.19 -2.39 -4.36
N ALA A 113 -13.06 -1.30 -3.58
CA ALA A 113 -11.77 -0.75 -3.15
C ALA A 113 -11.13 -1.55 -2.00
N VAL A 114 -11.96 -2.19 -1.20
CA VAL A 114 -11.58 -2.99 -0.03
C VAL A 114 -12.05 -4.41 -0.28
N ILE A 115 -11.13 -5.36 -0.36
CA ILE A 115 -11.38 -6.76 -0.71
C ILE A 115 -10.94 -7.64 0.46
N PRO A 116 -11.85 -8.01 1.39
CA PRO A 116 -11.52 -8.97 2.44
C PRO A 116 -11.16 -10.33 1.84
N LEU A 117 -10.15 -10.97 2.40
CA LEU A 117 -9.70 -12.29 2.00
C LEU A 117 -10.03 -13.29 3.10
N ARG A 118 -10.30 -14.53 2.71
CA ARG A 118 -10.30 -15.66 3.63
C ARG A 118 -8.88 -16.01 4.00
N SER A 119 -8.70 -16.58 5.19
CA SER A 119 -7.40 -17.13 5.56
C SER A 119 -7.11 -18.35 4.68
N GLU A 120 -5.91 -18.34 4.11
CA GLU A 120 -5.39 -19.40 3.25
C GLU A 120 -3.97 -19.75 3.73
N PRO A 121 -3.57 -21.02 3.74
CA PRO A 121 -2.25 -21.42 4.25
C PRO A 121 -1.07 -20.66 3.63
N ALA A 122 -1.18 -20.30 2.34
CA ALA A 122 -0.16 -19.51 1.65
C ALA A 122 -0.02 -18.10 2.22
N LEU A 123 -1.16 -17.43 2.53
CA LEU A 123 -1.14 -16.11 3.17
C LEU A 123 -0.58 -16.18 4.60
N GLU A 124 -1.00 -17.18 5.37
CA GLU A 124 -0.52 -17.40 6.72
C GLU A 124 1.00 -17.60 6.74
N SER A 125 1.52 -18.46 5.87
CA SER A 125 2.96 -18.72 5.72
C SER A 125 3.72 -17.45 5.32
N LEU A 126 3.23 -16.73 4.31
CA LEU A 126 3.83 -15.48 3.87
C LEU A 126 3.98 -14.49 5.03
N PHE A 127 2.90 -14.20 5.74
CA PHE A 127 2.94 -13.22 6.82
C PHE A 127 3.67 -13.73 8.07
N ALA A 128 3.62 -15.03 8.39
CA ALA A 128 4.41 -15.61 9.46
C ALA A 128 5.91 -15.40 9.22
N SER A 129 6.37 -15.53 7.99
CA SER A 129 7.79 -15.30 7.63
C SER A 129 8.25 -13.84 7.75
N LEU A 130 7.30 -12.88 7.83
CA LEU A 130 7.60 -11.46 8.02
C LEU A 130 7.70 -11.07 9.50
N LEU A 131 7.16 -11.88 10.42
CA LEU A 131 7.12 -11.55 11.85
C LEU A 131 8.49 -11.31 12.49
N PRO A 132 9.57 -12.05 12.15
CA PRO A 132 10.89 -11.76 12.70
C PRO A 132 11.39 -10.35 12.45
N TYR A 133 10.96 -9.71 11.36
CA TYR A 133 11.35 -8.35 10.97
C TYR A 133 10.50 -7.26 11.60
N THR A 134 9.53 -7.62 12.44
CA THR A 134 8.81 -6.63 13.27
C THR A 134 9.69 -6.08 14.41
N ASP A 135 10.85 -6.68 14.66
CA ASP A 135 11.89 -6.13 15.51
C ASP A 135 12.86 -5.31 14.65
N ALA A 136 12.96 -4.01 14.91
CA ALA A 136 13.82 -3.09 14.15
C ALA A 136 15.33 -3.48 14.15
N ARG A 137 15.75 -4.40 15.03
CA ARG A 137 17.12 -4.92 15.06
C ARG A 137 17.41 -5.94 13.96
N VAL A 138 16.37 -6.54 13.40
CA VAL A 138 16.49 -7.55 12.33
C VAL A 138 16.11 -6.91 11.01
N LYS A 139 17.10 -6.60 10.17
CA LYS A 139 16.88 -6.00 8.85
C LYS A 139 16.93 -7.07 7.77
N PRO A 140 15.90 -7.20 6.93
CA PRO A 140 15.93 -8.10 5.79
C PRO A 140 16.85 -7.58 4.68
N LEU A 141 17.39 -8.48 3.88
CA LEU A 141 18.08 -8.13 2.63
C LEU A 141 17.06 -7.60 1.60
N PRO A 142 17.45 -6.64 0.73
CA PRO A 142 16.56 -6.12 -0.32
C PRO A 142 15.99 -7.22 -1.23
N GLU A 143 16.81 -8.18 -1.63
CA GLU A 143 16.42 -9.31 -2.48
C GLU A 143 15.36 -10.18 -1.80
N TRP A 144 15.42 -10.30 -0.49
CA TRP A 144 14.42 -11.02 0.28
C TRP A 144 13.07 -10.30 0.28
N ILE A 145 13.08 -8.95 0.33
CA ILE A 145 11.85 -8.14 0.22
C ILE A 145 11.18 -8.37 -1.15
N GLU A 146 11.95 -8.33 -2.24
CA GLU A 146 11.44 -8.58 -3.60
C GLU A 146 10.81 -9.98 -3.72
N LEU A 147 11.43 -11.00 -3.09
CA LEU A 147 10.85 -12.34 -3.05
C LEU A 147 9.50 -12.36 -2.34
N LYS A 148 9.34 -11.61 -1.24
CA LYS A 148 8.08 -11.53 -0.49
C LYS A 148 6.98 -10.76 -1.25
N GLU A 149 7.32 -9.75 -1.98
CA GLU A 149 6.39 -9.07 -2.90
C GLU A 149 5.92 -10.01 -4.01
N ARG A 150 6.84 -10.79 -4.58
CA ARG A 150 6.50 -11.79 -5.61
C ARG A 150 5.64 -12.92 -5.03
N GLU A 151 5.93 -13.40 -3.84
CA GLU A 151 5.14 -14.40 -3.14
C GLU A 151 3.71 -13.86 -2.87
N ALA A 152 3.59 -12.62 -2.38
CA ALA A 152 2.29 -11.96 -2.16
C ALA A 152 1.46 -11.86 -3.45
N LEU A 153 2.10 -11.47 -4.55
CA LEU A 153 1.46 -11.43 -5.87
C LEU A 153 0.92 -12.80 -6.27
N LEU A 154 1.75 -13.84 -6.18
CA LEU A 154 1.36 -15.20 -6.56
C LEU A 154 0.23 -15.74 -5.66
N CYS A 155 0.26 -15.48 -4.36
CA CYS A 155 -0.83 -15.81 -3.44
C CYS A 155 -2.16 -15.21 -3.93
N LEU A 156 -2.18 -13.91 -4.25
CA LEU A 156 -3.39 -13.23 -4.71
C LEU A 156 -3.91 -13.81 -6.03
N LEU A 157 -3.01 -14.04 -7.00
CA LEU A 157 -3.38 -14.61 -8.30
C LEU A 157 -3.94 -16.04 -8.19
N THR A 158 -3.49 -16.80 -7.18
CA THR A 158 -3.98 -18.16 -6.90
C THR A 158 -5.32 -18.14 -6.17
N ILE A 159 -5.52 -17.21 -5.22
CA ILE A 159 -6.76 -17.09 -4.44
C ILE A 159 -7.96 -16.77 -5.33
N SER A 160 -7.79 -15.89 -6.31
CA SER A 160 -8.87 -15.57 -7.23
C SER A 160 -8.38 -15.11 -8.60
N PRO A 161 -8.92 -15.67 -9.69
CA PRO A 161 -8.64 -15.21 -11.05
C PRO A 161 -9.00 -13.74 -11.27
N ARG A 162 -9.86 -13.14 -10.45
CA ARG A 162 -10.24 -11.72 -10.52
C ARG A 162 -9.07 -10.79 -10.18
N PHE A 163 -8.04 -11.27 -9.48
CA PHE A 163 -6.86 -10.47 -9.20
C PHE A 163 -6.01 -10.19 -10.44
N TYR A 164 -6.03 -11.03 -11.47
CA TYR A 164 -5.33 -10.74 -12.73
C TYR A 164 -5.77 -9.39 -13.33
N PRO A 165 -7.02 -9.20 -13.74
CA PRO A 165 -7.45 -7.91 -14.30
C PRO A 165 -7.49 -6.78 -13.28
N THR A 166 -7.46 -7.07 -11.97
CA THR A 166 -7.45 -6.05 -10.92
C THR A 166 -6.05 -5.46 -10.71
N LEU A 167 -5.04 -6.32 -10.58
CA LEU A 167 -3.67 -5.90 -10.27
C LEU A 167 -2.95 -5.37 -11.51
N PHE A 168 -3.24 -5.97 -12.68
CA PHE A 168 -2.62 -5.62 -13.96
C PHE A 168 -3.44 -4.64 -14.80
N ASP A 169 -4.40 -3.94 -14.20
CA ASP A 169 -5.06 -2.82 -14.86
C ASP A 169 -4.13 -1.62 -14.92
N PHE A 170 -3.48 -1.43 -16.07
CA PHE A 170 -2.62 -0.30 -16.37
C PHE A 170 -3.32 0.75 -17.26
N SER A 171 -4.59 0.54 -17.58
CA SER A 171 -5.34 1.36 -18.56
C SER A 171 -5.75 2.72 -18.02
N SER A 172 -5.94 2.83 -16.71
CA SER A 172 -6.23 4.13 -16.11
C SER A 172 -4.97 4.97 -16.11
N PRO A 173 -4.93 6.12 -16.81
CA PRO A 173 -3.90 7.10 -16.54
C PRO A 173 -4.12 7.55 -15.10
N TRP A 174 -3.25 7.07 -14.23
CA TRP A 174 -3.28 7.45 -12.85
C TRP A 174 -2.87 8.93 -12.75
N LYS A 175 -3.85 9.79 -12.76
CA LYS A 175 -3.68 11.19 -12.38
C LYS A 175 -4.04 11.30 -10.90
N ILE A 176 -3.10 10.95 -10.01
CA ILE A 176 -3.12 11.61 -8.71
C ILE A 176 -3.03 13.10 -9.04
N ASP A 177 -3.92 13.87 -8.44
CA ASP A 177 -3.72 15.29 -8.33
C ASP A 177 -2.36 15.49 -7.65
N LEU A 178 -1.35 15.86 -8.46
CA LEU A 178 0.01 15.99 -8.00
C LEU A 178 0.11 17.01 -6.86
N LEU A 179 -0.64 18.10 -6.98
CA LEU A 179 -0.62 19.16 -6.01
C LEU A 179 -1.25 18.69 -4.69
N ALA A 180 -2.42 18.08 -4.75
CA ALA A 180 -3.07 17.53 -3.56
C ALA A 180 -2.22 16.45 -2.86
N PHE A 181 -1.52 15.60 -3.64
CA PHE A 181 -0.60 14.61 -3.07
C PHE A 181 0.60 15.26 -2.38
N MET A 182 1.21 16.27 -3.02
CA MET A 182 2.34 16.98 -2.43
C MET A 182 1.94 17.77 -1.20
N GLU A 183 0.77 18.43 -1.21
CA GLU A 183 0.22 19.14 -0.03
C GLU A 183 -0.08 18.20 1.14
N ALA A 184 -0.50 16.97 0.87
CA ALA A 184 -0.77 16.00 1.92
C ALA A 184 0.51 15.38 2.51
N ASN A 185 1.64 15.42 1.79
CA ASN A 185 2.85 14.67 2.15
C ASN A 185 4.14 15.51 2.19
N PHE A 186 4.08 16.84 2.07
CA PHE A 186 5.30 17.69 2.01
C PHE A 186 6.17 17.62 3.28
N ARG A 187 5.58 17.25 4.43
CA ARG A 187 6.29 17.11 5.72
C ARG A 187 7.01 15.77 5.85
N GLU A 188 6.70 14.81 5.00
CA GLU A 188 7.37 13.51 4.99
C GLU A 188 8.77 13.66 4.41
N ASP A 189 9.74 12.93 4.98
CA ASP A 189 11.12 12.90 4.48
C ASP A 189 11.23 12.00 3.25
N LEU A 190 10.55 12.42 2.18
CA LEU A 190 10.54 11.74 0.90
C LEU A 190 11.42 12.47 -0.10
N THR A 191 12.17 11.70 -0.88
CA THR A 191 12.90 12.18 -2.05
C THR A 191 11.93 12.47 -3.21
N LEU A 192 12.37 13.24 -4.19
CA LEU A 192 11.54 13.49 -5.38
C LEU A 192 11.27 12.23 -6.20
N GLU A 193 12.21 11.30 -6.22
CA GLU A 193 12.04 9.98 -6.81
C GLU A 193 10.91 9.22 -6.16
N GLU A 194 10.81 9.29 -4.84
CA GLU A 194 9.72 8.68 -4.08
C GLU A 194 8.40 9.39 -4.33
N PHE A 195 8.35 10.72 -4.35
CA PHE A 195 7.16 11.47 -4.76
C PHE A 195 6.72 11.08 -6.18
N ALA A 196 7.64 10.93 -7.12
CA ALA A 196 7.34 10.49 -8.47
C ALA A 196 6.80 9.05 -8.47
N SER A 197 7.45 8.14 -7.74
CA SER A 197 7.04 6.74 -7.61
C SER A 197 5.65 6.62 -6.98
N TYR A 198 5.41 7.31 -5.86
CA TYR A 198 4.10 7.33 -5.20
C TYR A 198 2.99 7.90 -6.10
N THR A 199 3.34 8.83 -6.98
CA THR A 199 2.40 9.36 -7.97
C THR A 199 2.35 8.55 -9.27
N GLY A 200 3.01 7.39 -9.35
CA GLY A 200 3.01 6.49 -10.51
C GLY A 200 3.72 7.06 -11.73
N ARG A 201 4.66 7.96 -11.53
CA ARG A 201 5.40 8.65 -12.57
C ARG A 201 6.90 8.32 -12.48
N SER A 202 7.60 8.35 -13.61
CA SER A 202 9.04 8.53 -13.58
C SER A 202 9.36 9.96 -13.11
N LEU A 203 10.53 10.19 -12.53
CA LEU A 203 10.96 11.53 -12.10
C LEU A 203 10.82 12.58 -13.21
N ALA A 204 11.20 12.24 -14.43
CA ALA A 204 11.08 13.13 -15.58
C ALA A 204 9.62 13.48 -15.90
N THR A 205 8.73 12.49 -15.84
CA THR A 205 7.28 12.70 -16.06
C THR A 205 6.68 13.52 -14.92
N PHE A 206 7.10 13.26 -13.68
CA PHE A 206 6.66 14.00 -12.51
C PHE A 206 7.02 15.49 -12.62
N LYS A 207 8.28 15.81 -12.90
CA LYS A 207 8.74 17.21 -13.10
C LYS A 207 7.99 17.91 -14.23
N ARG A 208 7.81 17.23 -15.36
CA ARG A 208 7.06 17.78 -16.52
C ARG A 208 5.59 18.03 -16.20
N ASP A 209 4.93 17.12 -15.48
CA ASP A 209 3.52 17.27 -15.14
C ASP A 209 3.33 18.29 -14.02
N PHE A 210 4.28 18.41 -13.09
CA PHE A 210 4.27 19.43 -12.04
C PHE A 210 4.43 20.84 -12.62
N ALA A 211 5.28 21.02 -13.62
CA ALA A 211 5.48 22.29 -14.31
C ALA A 211 4.22 22.82 -15.03
N LYS A 212 3.19 21.97 -15.23
CA LYS A 212 1.89 22.39 -15.80
C LYS A 212 0.93 22.96 -14.75
N ILE A 213 1.19 22.71 -13.46
CA ILE A 213 0.28 23.04 -12.35
C ILE A 213 0.89 24.02 -11.36
N SER A 214 2.21 24.24 -11.41
CA SER A 214 2.93 25.17 -10.54
C SER A 214 4.00 25.92 -11.33
N PRO A 215 4.21 27.21 -11.05
CA PRO A 215 5.34 27.98 -11.62
C PRO A 215 6.68 27.61 -11.00
N LEU A 216 6.67 26.90 -9.89
CA LEU A 216 7.86 26.44 -9.18
C LEU A 216 8.27 25.04 -9.63
N THR A 217 9.57 24.71 -9.50
CA THR A 217 9.96 23.30 -9.58
C THR A 217 9.49 22.53 -8.33
N PRO A 218 9.29 21.20 -8.41
CA PRO A 218 8.89 20.41 -7.25
C PRO A 218 9.80 20.61 -6.05
N GLU A 219 11.13 20.72 -6.27
CA GLU A 219 12.12 20.95 -5.21
C GLU A 219 11.89 22.29 -4.51
N LYS A 220 11.72 23.37 -5.29
CA LYS A 220 11.48 24.71 -4.75
C LYS A 220 10.16 24.77 -4.01
N TRP A 221 9.13 24.18 -4.57
CA TRP A 221 7.82 24.11 -3.94
C TRP A 221 7.87 23.39 -2.58
N LEU A 222 8.56 22.22 -2.52
CA LEU A 222 8.75 21.49 -1.26
C LEU A 222 9.55 22.31 -0.24
N LEU A 223 10.61 23.01 -0.70
CA LEU A 223 11.41 23.84 0.18
C LEU A 223 10.57 24.97 0.80
N GLU A 224 9.80 25.70 -0.02
CA GLU A 224 8.92 26.77 0.46
C GLU A 224 7.89 26.24 1.46
N LYS A 225 7.22 25.12 1.14
CA LYS A 225 6.21 24.52 2.01
C LYS A 225 6.74 23.95 3.32
N ARG A 226 8.02 23.58 3.38
CA ARG A 226 8.66 23.07 4.61
C ARG A 226 9.22 24.20 5.51
N LEU A 227 9.38 25.39 4.95
CA LEU A 227 9.84 26.58 5.67
C LEU A 227 8.69 27.39 6.27
N ASP A 228 7.47 27.27 5.74
CA ASP A 228 6.23 27.84 6.27
C ASP A 228 5.66 26.99 7.45
#